data_f042e589669f465b9ff673173d7bebb7
#
_entry.id   f042e589669f465b9ff673173d7bebb7
#
_cell.length_a   1.000
_cell.length_b   1.000
_cell.length_c   1.000
_cell.angle_alpha   90.00
_cell.angle_beta   90.00
_cell.angle_gamma   90.00
#
_symmetry.space_group_name_H-M   'P 1'
#
loop_
_entity.id
_entity.type
_entity.pdbx_description
1 polymer ?
#
loop_
_entity_poly.entity_id
_entity_poly.type
_entity_poly.pdbx_seq_one_letter_code
_entity_poly.pdbx_strand_id
1 'polypeptide(L)'
;VDKNGTPVTATYTPTVTPVTPTATSAVSTDVQGATQTGKPVFTEGDSRVPMNDDVPATFDDGSTTKTVDGVGTYTVAPDGTVTFVPEKSFVGTAPAVTVVREDKNGTKASATYTPTVTPVTPTADPATSTDIQGQTQTGKPSFTPGNPSVPMDDDVPATFEDGSTTKVIPGEGTYTVSPDGTVTFVPEKSFTGKAPAVTVVREDKNGTKASATYTPTVTPVTPTATPAESTGPQGLVQTGTVTFTEGDEVAPINKDSI
;
A
#
# COMPACT_ATOMS: atom_id res chain seq x y z
N VAL A 1 -67.43 33.71 41.48
CA VAL A 1 -68.26 34.55 42.30
C VAL A 1 -69.70 33.99 42.21
N ASP A 2 -70.39 33.82 43.33
CA ASP A 2 -71.76 33.41 43.34
C ASP A 2 -72.69 34.55 42.93
N LYS A 3 -73.99 34.32 42.89
CA LYS A 3 -75.01 35.36 42.56
C LYS A 3 -75.09 36.49 43.58
N ASN A 4 -74.54 36.32 44.78
CA ASN A 4 -74.46 37.30 45.85
C ASN A 4 -73.14 38.10 45.86
N GLY A 5 -72.26 37.84 44.90
CA GLY A 5 -70.95 38.50 44.76
C GLY A 5 -69.87 37.91 45.66
N THR A 6 -70.06 36.75 46.27
CA THR A 6 -69.03 36.06 47.09
C THR A 6 -68.00 35.42 46.23
N PRO A 7 -66.76 35.82 46.31
CA PRO A 7 -65.63 35.22 45.51
C PRO A 7 -65.41 33.82 45.97
N VAL A 8 -65.16 32.93 45.01
CA VAL A 8 -64.53 31.62 45.22
C VAL A 8 -63.21 31.54 44.38
N THR A 9 -62.15 31.07 44.96
CA THR A 9 -60.89 30.91 44.33
C THR A 9 -60.50 29.44 44.36
N ALA A 10 -59.90 29.00 43.30
CA ALA A 10 -59.20 27.68 43.23
C ALA A 10 -57.81 27.85 42.62
N THR A 11 -56.88 27.06 43.07
CA THR A 11 -55.49 27.04 42.53
C THR A 11 -55.40 25.96 41.49
N TYR A 12 -54.73 26.25 40.40
CA TYR A 12 -54.26 25.28 39.43
C TYR A 12 -52.72 25.19 39.52
N THR A 13 -52.16 24.00 39.82
CA THR A 13 -50.73 23.80 39.96
C THR A 13 -50.28 22.77 38.92
N PRO A 14 -49.74 23.19 37.77
CA PRO A 14 -49.21 22.27 36.78
C PRO A 14 -47.89 21.71 37.23
N THR A 15 -47.62 20.44 36.88
CA THR A 15 -46.32 19.78 37.01
C THR A 15 -45.81 19.43 35.62
N VAL A 16 -44.59 19.87 35.30
CA VAL A 16 -43.95 19.54 34.02
C VAL A 16 -42.89 18.47 34.30
N THR A 17 -42.99 17.34 33.61
CA THR A 17 -42.00 16.27 33.65
C THR A 17 -41.00 16.48 32.54
N PRO A 18 -39.67 16.29 32.78
CA PRO A 18 -38.65 16.42 31.75
C PRO A 18 -38.78 15.30 30.70
N VAL A 19 -38.53 15.66 29.42
CA VAL A 19 -38.35 14.73 28.32
C VAL A 19 -36.85 14.72 27.97
N THR A 20 -36.26 13.52 27.94
CA THR A 20 -34.82 13.37 27.67
C THR A 20 -34.61 12.38 26.52
N PRO A 21 -34.09 12.83 25.37
CA PRO A 21 -33.73 11.96 24.27
C PRO A 21 -32.54 11.07 24.66
N THR A 22 -32.42 9.93 23.99
CA THR A 22 -31.31 8.98 24.18
C THR A 22 -30.50 8.84 22.90
N ALA A 23 -29.26 8.32 23.02
CA ALA A 23 -28.41 8.08 21.87
C ALA A 23 -27.58 6.81 22.04
N THR A 24 -27.32 6.12 20.93
CA THR A 24 -26.49 4.91 20.84
C THR A 24 -25.30 5.16 19.91
N SER A 25 -24.12 4.79 20.37
CA SER A 25 -22.86 4.95 19.63
C SER A 25 -22.78 4.07 18.40
N ALA A 26 -21.99 4.49 17.42
CA ALA A 26 -21.68 3.77 16.20
C ALA A 26 -20.20 3.41 16.12
N VAL A 27 -19.90 2.32 15.42
CA VAL A 27 -18.54 1.88 15.09
C VAL A 27 -18.48 1.49 13.62
N SER A 28 -17.29 1.52 13.05
CA SER A 28 -17.02 0.94 11.73
C SER A 28 -15.64 0.30 11.68
N THR A 29 -15.42 -0.57 10.71
CA THR A 29 -14.11 -1.19 10.45
C THR A 29 -13.93 -1.35 8.95
N ASP A 30 -12.80 -0.86 8.44
CA ASP A 30 -12.43 -1.02 7.03
C ASP A 30 -10.90 -1.07 6.89
N VAL A 31 -10.42 -1.32 5.67
CA VAL A 31 -9.00 -1.42 5.36
C VAL A 31 -8.32 -0.05 5.32
N GLN A 32 -7.03 -0.04 5.49
CA GLN A 32 -6.15 1.14 5.40
C GLN A 32 -6.41 1.93 4.12
N GLY A 33 -6.60 3.24 4.28
CA GLY A 33 -6.91 4.17 3.19
C GLY A 33 -8.38 4.25 2.77
N ALA A 34 -9.24 3.34 3.22
CA ALA A 34 -10.67 3.38 2.90
C ALA A 34 -11.41 4.43 3.74
N THR A 35 -12.28 5.22 3.08
CA THR A 35 -13.21 6.12 3.76
C THR A 35 -14.30 5.31 4.45
N GLN A 36 -14.59 5.63 5.71
CA GLN A 36 -15.58 4.96 6.53
C GLN A 36 -16.74 5.89 6.90
N THR A 37 -17.91 5.32 7.14
CA THR A 37 -19.05 6.05 7.66
C THR A 37 -19.65 5.34 8.86
N GLY A 38 -20.21 6.14 9.79
CA GLY A 38 -20.99 5.61 10.90
C GLY A 38 -22.05 6.61 11.33
N LYS A 39 -23.19 6.11 11.76
CA LYS A 39 -24.32 6.95 12.18
C LYS A 39 -24.76 6.56 13.59
N PRO A 40 -24.40 7.35 14.63
CA PRO A 40 -25.02 7.22 15.93
C PRO A 40 -26.54 7.37 15.83
N VAL A 41 -27.27 6.56 16.60
CA VAL A 41 -28.74 6.58 16.59
C VAL A 41 -29.24 7.43 17.72
N PHE A 42 -30.13 8.39 17.40
CA PHE A 42 -30.75 9.26 18.36
C PHE A 42 -32.28 8.95 18.41
N THR A 43 -32.81 8.81 19.62
CA THR A 43 -34.19 8.44 19.85
C THR A 43 -34.86 9.47 20.79
N GLU A 44 -36.00 9.96 20.38
CA GLU A 44 -36.79 10.87 21.20
C GLU A 44 -37.17 10.26 22.56
N GLY A 45 -37.25 11.09 23.59
CA GLY A 45 -37.68 10.69 24.92
C GLY A 45 -39.20 10.54 25.06
N ASP A 46 -39.98 11.22 24.21
CA ASP A 46 -41.41 11.14 24.09
C ASP A 46 -41.83 11.47 22.66
N SER A 47 -42.76 10.72 22.07
CA SER A 47 -43.18 10.88 20.67
C SER A 47 -43.80 12.25 20.34
N ARG A 48 -44.22 13.01 21.36
CA ARG A 48 -44.71 14.39 21.21
C ARG A 48 -43.59 15.42 21.13
N VAL A 49 -42.37 15.01 21.45
CA VAL A 49 -41.14 15.83 21.40
C VAL A 49 -40.08 15.10 20.56
N PRO A 50 -40.25 15.08 19.22
CA PRO A 50 -39.35 14.39 18.33
C PRO A 50 -37.99 15.06 18.28
N MET A 51 -36.99 14.36 17.75
CA MET A 51 -35.67 14.94 17.41
C MET A 51 -35.86 16.13 16.46
N ASN A 52 -35.07 17.18 16.64
CA ASN A 52 -35.17 18.41 15.86
C ASN A 52 -34.30 18.33 14.60
N ASP A 53 -34.96 18.03 13.46
CA ASP A 53 -34.26 17.95 12.17
C ASP A 53 -33.94 19.33 11.54
N ASP A 54 -34.51 20.43 12.11
CA ASP A 54 -34.18 21.78 11.68
C ASP A 54 -32.85 22.28 12.25
N VAL A 55 -32.32 21.61 13.29
CA VAL A 55 -31.02 21.90 13.89
C VAL A 55 -30.02 20.80 13.47
N PRO A 56 -29.01 21.16 12.65
CA PRO A 56 -28.02 20.21 12.20
C PRO A 56 -27.22 19.56 13.35
N ALA A 57 -26.88 18.29 13.20
CA ALA A 57 -25.95 17.64 14.10
C ALA A 57 -24.56 18.32 14.07
N THR A 58 -23.90 18.35 15.21
CA THR A 58 -22.54 18.86 15.35
C THR A 58 -21.70 17.91 16.20
N PHE A 59 -20.39 18.12 16.20
CA PHE A 59 -19.53 17.55 17.23
C PHE A 59 -19.76 18.30 18.57
N ASP A 60 -19.20 17.76 19.64
CA ASP A 60 -19.32 18.29 21.02
C ASP A 60 -18.78 19.71 21.20
N ASP A 61 -17.83 20.13 20.35
CA ASP A 61 -17.30 21.49 20.29
C ASP A 61 -18.09 22.45 19.38
N GLY A 62 -19.21 21.98 18.81
CA GLY A 62 -20.05 22.75 17.89
C GLY A 62 -19.57 22.77 16.44
N SER A 63 -18.41 22.16 16.13
CA SER A 63 -17.89 22.05 14.76
C SER A 63 -18.62 20.96 13.97
N THR A 64 -18.45 20.99 12.63
CA THR A 64 -18.89 19.93 11.72
C THR A 64 -17.74 19.17 11.09
N THR A 65 -16.49 19.58 11.37
CA THR A 65 -15.28 18.95 10.88
C THR A 65 -14.24 18.89 12.01
N LYS A 66 -13.56 17.76 12.15
CA LYS A 66 -12.53 17.54 13.17
C LYS A 66 -11.36 16.79 12.54
N THR A 67 -10.19 17.40 12.52
CA THR A 67 -8.96 16.76 12.02
C THR A 67 -8.10 16.35 13.19
N VAL A 68 -7.62 15.10 13.17
CA VAL A 68 -6.67 14.55 14.14
C VAL A 68 -5.40 14.22 13.37
N ASP A 69 -4.33 14.92 13.70
CA ASP A 69 -3.03 14.79 13.04
C ASP A 69 -2.49 13.35 13.14
N GLY A 70 -2.00 12.81 12.02
CA GLY A 70 -1.53 11.44 11.91
C GLY A 70 -2.62 10.36 11.92
N VAL A 71 -3.91 10.76 11.98
CA VAL A 71 -5.06 9.82 12.04
C VAL A 71 -6.00 10.02 10.88
N GLY A 72 -6.55 11.24 10.70
CA GLY A 72 -7.51 11.51 9.65
C GLY A 72 -8.49 12.63 9.98
N THR A 73 -9.50 12.79 9.13
CA THR A 73 -10.50 13.85 9.24
C THR A 73 -11.90 13.26 9.36
N TYR A 74 -12.66 13.77 10.32
CA TYR A 74 -14.07 13.47 10.55
C TYR A 74 -14.92 14.63 10.05
N THR A 75 -16.04 14.32 9.41
CA THR A 75 -17.09 15.29 9.08
C THR A 75 -18.44 14.74 9.51
N VAL A 76 -19.30 15.56 10.10
CA VAL A 76 -20.65 15.19 10.48
C VAL A 76 -21.67 15.89 9.57
N ALA A 77 -22.56 15.09 8.99
CA ALA A 77 -23.68 15.57 8.20
C ALA A 77 -24.83 16.04 9.12
N PRO A 78 -25.76 16.89 8.61
CA PRO A 78 -26.89 17.39 9.39
C PRO A 78 -27.73 16.30 10.07
N ASP A 79 -27.82 15.11 9.49
CA ASP A 79 -28.56 13.96 10.00
C ASP A 79 -27.81 13.14 11.07
N GLY A 80 -26.57 13.55 11.41
CA GLY A 80 -25.72 12.88 12.37
C GLY A 80 -24.83 11.77 11.79
N THR A 81 -24.85 11.54 10.48
CA THR A 81 -23.93 10.61 9.82
C THR A 81 -22.52 11.20 9.84
N VAL A 82 -21.57 10.45 10.35
CA VAL A 82 -20.15 10.83 10.37
C VAL A 82 -19.41 10.11 9.26
N THR A 83 -18.64 10.87 8.48
CA THR A 83 -17.66 10.32 7.52
C THR A 83 -16.27 10.49 8.11
N PHE A 84 -15.47 9.43 8.08
CA PHE A 84 -14.08 9.42 8.48
C PHE A 84 -13.19 9.10 7.27
N VAL A 85 -12.27 10.00 6.97
CA VAL A 85 -11.23 9.82 5.94
C VAL A 85 -9.89 9.65 6.68
N PRO A 86 -9.36 8.41 6.76
CA PRO A 86 -8.08 8.17 7.43
C PRO A 86 -6.91 8.76 6.64
N GLU A 87 -5.82 9.11 7.31
CA GLU A 87 -4.54 9.30 6.65
C GLU A 87 -4.05 7.96 6.08
N LYS A 88 -3.35 7.99 4.94
CA LYS A 88 -2.92 6.79 4.22
C LYS A 88 -2.08 5.82 5.06
N SER A 89 -1.28 6.35 5.98
CA SER A 89 -0.43 5.56 6.86
C SER A 89 -1.11 5.10 8.15
N PHE A 90 -2.31 5.61 8.46
CA PHE A 90 -2.99 5.29 9.71
C PHE A 90 -3.54 3.87 9.74
N VAL A 91 -3.27 3.15 10.83
CA VAL A 91 -3.85 1.84 11.16
C VAL A 91 -4.20 1.79 12.64
N GLY A 92 -5.22 1.02 12.99
CA GLY A 92 -5.69 0.87 14.36
C GLY A 92 -7.02 1.56 14.63
N THR A 93 -7.41 1.63 15.89
CA THR A 93 -8.65 2.29 16.31
C THR A 93 -8.41 3.79 16.45
N ALA A 94 -9.15 4.57 15.67
CA ALA A 94 -9.07 6.02 15.69
C ALA A 94 -9.79 6.59 16.94
N PRO A 95 -9.41 7.79 17.42
CA PRO A 95 -10.10 8.46 18.52
C PRO A 95 -11.60 8.60 18.26
N ALA A 96 -12.40 8.32 19.27
CA ALA A 96 -13.85 8.51 19.19
C ALA A 96 -14.18 10.01 19.08
N VAL A 97 -15.14 10.33 18.20
CA VAL A 97 -15.73 11.67 18.12
C VAL A 97 -17.16 11.63 18.66
N THR A 98 -17.58 12.66 19.38
CA THR A 98 -18.91 12.76 19.97
C THR A 98 -19.82 13.59 19.08
N VAL A 99 -20.93 13.00 18.64
CA VAL A 99 -21.99 13.66 17.87
C VAL A 99 -23.11 14.10 18.81
N VAL A 100 -23.59 15.31 18.63
CA VAL A 100 -24.64 15.93 19.44
C VAL A 100 -25.83 16.27 18.55
N ARG A 101 -27.02 15.92 18.99
CA ARG A 101 -28.33 16.37 18.44
C ARG A 101 -29.26 16.81 19.57
N GLU A 102 -30.28 17.56 19.25
CA GLU A 102 -31.27 17.98 20.21
C GLU A 102 -32.71 17.63 19.78
N ASP A 103 -33.62 17.56 20.72
CA ASP A 103 -35.04 17.41 20.47
C ASP A 103 -35.71 18.78 20.21
N LYS A 104 -37.01 18.79 19.90
CA LYS A 104 -37.77 20.03 19.66
C LYS A 104 -37.86 20.94 20.89
N ASN A 105 -37.53 20.47 22.09
CA ASN A 105 -37.42 21.28 23.31
C ASN A 105 -36.02 21.85 23.51
N GLY A 106 -35.05 21.50 22.67
CA GLY A 106 -33.65 21.89 22.81
C GLY A 106 -32.87 21.02 23.79
N THR A 107 -33.42 19.87 24.23
CA THR A 107 -32.72 18.92 25.11
C THR A 107 -31.76 18.10 24.27
N LYS A 108 -30.47 18.11 24.64
CA LYS A 108 -29.39 17.46 23.89
C LYS A 108 -29.20 15.98 24.27
N ALA A 109 -28.94 15.18 23.27
CA ALA A 109 -28.37 13.83 23.40
C ALA A 109 -27.03 13.76 22.67
N SER A 110 -26.13 12.90 23.13
CA SER A 110 -24.82 12.69 22.50
C SER A 110 -24.44 11.23 22.47
N ALA A 111 -23.75 10.84 21.40
CA ALA A 111 -23.19 9.50 21.26
C ALA A 111 -21.90 9.56 20.44
N THR A 112 -21.05 8.55 20.58
CA THR A 112 -19.75 8.50 19.90
C THR A 112 -19.79 7.73 18.60
N TYR A 113 -18.89 8.08 17.70
CA TYR A 113 -18.49 7.26 16.55
C TYR A 113 -17.02 6.92 16.65
N THR A 114 -16.69 5.62 16.49
CA THR A 114 -15.32 5.12 16.62
C THR A 114 -14.98 4.22 15.42
N PRO A 115 -14.18 4.70 14.44
CA PRO A 115 -13.72 3.87 13.33
C PRO A 115 -12.48 3.07 13.71
N THR A 116 -12.31 1.89 13.10
CA THR A 116 -11.09 1.07 13.16
C THR A 116 -10.57 0.83 11.75
N VAL A 117 -9.27 1.01 11.55
CA VAL A 117 -8.57 0.81 10.28
C VAL A 117 -7.68 -0.42 10.38
N THR A 118 -7.92 -1.41 9.53
CA THR A 118 -7.12 -2.63 9.44
C THR A 118 -5.95 -2.46 8.46
N PRO A 119 -4.73 -2.93 8.79
CA PRO A 119 -3.58 -2.75 7.91
C PRO A 119 -3.73 -3.51 6.58
N VAL A 120 -3.15 -2.95 5.53
CA VAL A 120 -2.96 -3.60 4.23
C VAL A 120 -1.46 -3.76 4.00
N THR A 121 -1.02 -5.00 3.71
CA THR A 121 0.40 -5.30 3.49
C THR A 121 0.56 -6.03 2.16
N PRO A 122 1.19 -5.41 1.14
CA PRO A 122 1.50 -6.08 -0.10
C PRO A 122 2.59 -7.15 0.11
N THR A 123 2.62 -8.15 -0.78
CA THR A 123 3.63 -9.22 -0.77
C THR A 123 4.45 -9.18 -2.03
N ALA A 124 5.61 -9.84 -2.02
CA ALA A 124 6.47 -9.94 -3.19
C ALA A 124 7.21 -11.29 -3.22
N ASP A 125 7.39 -11.83 -4.45
CA ASP A 125 8.12 -13.06 -4.71
C ASP A 125 9.39 -12.79 -5.53
N PRO A 126 10.50 -13.50 -5.24
CA PRO A 126 11.76 -13.30 -5.91
C PRO A 126 11.74 -13.81 -7.36
N ALA A 127 12.69 -13.30 -8.16
CA ALA A 127 12.97 -13.77 -9.49
C ALA A 127 14.41 -14.28 -9.63
N THR A 128 14.62 -15.20 -10.55
CA THR A 128 15.94 -15.70 -10.95
C THR A 128 16.04 -15.76 -12.46
N SER A 129 17.26 -15.75 -12.98
CA SER A 129 17.53 -16.06 -14.38
C SER A 129 18.81 -16.86 -14.49
N THR A 130 18.99 -17.53 -15.63
CA THR A 130 20.22 -18.24 -15.97
C THR A 130 20.50 -18.08 -17.45
N ASP A 131 21.70 -17.65 -17.80
CA ASP A 131 22.16 -17.54 -19.16
C ASP A 131 23.67 -17.79 -19.25
N ILE A 132 24.20 -17.86 -20.47
CA ILE A 132 25.60 -18.09 -20.70
C ILE A 132 26.42 -16.82 -20.50
N GLN A 133 27.74 -17.00 -20.32
CA GLN A 133 28.71 -15.94 -20.12
C GLN A 133 28.64 -14.84 -21.18
N GLY A 134 28.58 -13.59 -20.73
CA GLY A 134 28.52 -12.40 -21.57
C GLY A 134 27.09 -12.01 -22.02
N GLN A 135 26.07 -12.85 -21.81
CA GLN A 135 24.69 -12.52 -22.17
C GLN A 135 23.98 -11.67 -21.13
N THR A 136 23.25 -10.65 -21.61
CA THR A 136 22.39 -9.82 -20.76
C THR A 136 21.18 -10.61 -20.31
N GLN A 137 20.86 -10.57 -19.04
CA GLN A 137 19.74 -11.28 -18.43
C GLN A 137 18.68 -10.31 -17.89
N THR A 138 17.46 -10.76 -17.84
CA THR A 138 16.38 -10.01 -17.21
C THR A 138 15.62 -10.89 -16.22
N GLY A 139 15.10 -10.26 -15.17
CA GLY A 139 14.20 -10.92 -14.24
C GLY A 139 13.25 -9.90 -13.61
N LYS A 140 12.03 -10.34 -13.32
CA LYS A 140 11.01 -9.46 -12.74
C LYS A 140 10.44 -10.12 -11.48
N PRO A 141 10.85 -9.66 -10.28
CA PRO A 141 10.15 -10.01 -9.06
C PRO A 141 8.67 -9.65 -9.18
N SER A 142 7.78 -10.49 -8.65
CA SER A 142 6.35 -10.21 -8.66
C SER A 142 5.92 -9.47 -7.40
N PHE A 143 4.95 -8.57 -7.52
CA PHE A 143 4.40 -7.80 -6.41
C PHE A 143 2.89 -7.94 -6.43
N THR A 144 2.32 -8.33 -5.29
CA THR A 144 0.88 -8.58 -5.15
C THR A 144 0.31 -7.64 -4.08
N PRO A 145 -0.77 -6.90 -4.39
CA PRO A 145 -1.44 -6.04 -3.42
C PRO A 145 -1.95 -6.85 -2.22
N GLY A 146 -1.86 -6.29 -1.02
CA GLY A 146 -2.42 -6.91 0.18
C GLY A 146 -3.94 -6.90 0.22
N ASN A 147 -4.57 -5.99 -0.56
CA ASN A 147 -6.01 -5.90 -0.77
C ASN A 147 -6.30 -5.35 -2.16
N PRO A 148 -7.29 -5.89 -2.92
CA PRO A 148 -7.63 -5.40 -4.26
C PRO A 148 -8.04 -3.92 -4.34
N SER A 149 -8.57 -3.35 -3.26
CA SER A 149 -8.93 -1.92 -3.19
C SER A 149 -7.72 -1.00 -2.97
N VAL A 150 -6.55 -1.57 -2.64
CA VAL A 150 -5.29 -0.85 -2.47
C VAL A 150 -4.23 -1.48 -3.39
N PRO A 151 -4.28 -1.19 -4.70
CA PRO A 151 -3.36 -1.77 -5.67
C PRO A 151 -1.92 -1.26 -5.46
N MET A 152 -0.95 -1.94 -6.09
CA MET A 152 0.41 -1.42 -6.21
C MET A 152 0.38 -0.06 -6.91
N ASP A 153 1.25 0.86 -6.47
CA ASP A 153 1.32 2.20 -7.03
C ASP A 153 2.22 2.22 -8.27
N ASP A 154 1.62 2.25 -9.47
CA ASP A 154 2.34 2.32 -10.73
C ASP A 154 2.86 3.74 -11.06
N ASP A 155 2.42 4.77 -10.32
CA ASP A 155 2.93 6.13 -10.44
C ASP A 155 4.25 6.33 -9.68
N VAL A 156 4.58 5.41 -8.76
CA VAL A 156 5.85 5.38 -8.02
C VAL A 156 6.77 4.33 -8.64
N PRO A 157 7.87 4.75 -9.31
CA PRO A 157 8.81 3.82 -9.94
C PRO A 157 9.45 2.86 -8.95
N ALA A 158 9.67 1.61 -9.39
CA ALA A 158 10.47 0.65 -8.64
C ALA A 158 11.92 1.14 -8.47
N THR A 159 12.52 0.85 -7.33
CA THR A 159 13.93 1.14 -7.05
C THR A 159 14.61 -0.06 -6.40
N PHE A 160 15.93 -0.04 -6.32
CA PHE A 160 16.64 -0.89 -5.39
C PHE A 160 16.42 -0.39 -3.93
N GLU A 161 16.79 -1.22 -2.95
CA GLU A 161 16.57 -0.91 -1.52
C GLU A 161 17.26 0.38 -1.04
N ASP A 162 18.35 0.80 -1.73
CA ASP A 162 19.08 2.04 -1.48
C ASP A 162 18.48 3.27 -2.18
N GLY A 163 17.34 3.09 -2.88
CA GLY A 163 16.66 4.12 -3.66
C GLY A 163 17.26 4.37 -5.05
N SER A 164 18.36 3.70 -5.42
CA SER A 164 18.95 3.81 -6.76
C SER A 164 18.19 2.98 -7.80
N THR A 165 18.42 3.30 -9.09
CA THR A 165 17.91 2.51 -10.22
C THR A 165 19.03 1.76 -10.95
N THR A 166 20.28 1.96 -10.54
CA THR A 166 21.47 1.30 -11.12
C THR A 166 22.41 0.89 -10.01
N LYS A 167 22.93 -0.33 -10.09
CA LYS A 167 23.91 -0.87 -9.14
C LYS A 167 25.04 -1.57 -9.89
N VAL A 168 26.26 -1.08 -9.71
CA VAL A 168 27.49 -1.67 -10.30
C VAL A 168 28.18 -2.50 -9.24
N ILE A 169 28.46 -3.76 -9.54
CA ILE A 169 29.25 -4.66 -8.70
C ILE A 169 30.54 -4.99 -9.45
N PRO A 170 31.67 -4.41 -9.03
CA PRO A 170 32.97 -4.62 -9.73
C PRO A 170 33.34 -6.09 -9.83
N GLY A 171 33.75 -6.52 -11.02
CA GLY A 171 34.13 -7.91 -11.32
C GLY A 171 32.95 -8.84 -11.61
N GLU A 172 31.69 -8.37 -11.48
CA GLU A 172 30.50 -9.19 -11.68
C GLU A 172 29.59 -8.63 -12.76
N GLY A 173 29.14 -7.34 -12.63
CA GLY A 173 28.29 -6.74 -13.63
C GLY A 173 27.51 -5.54 -13.12
N THR A 174 26.56 -5.10 -13.95
CA THR A 174 25.70 -3.95 -13.69
C THR A 174 24.24 -4.35 -13.72
N TYR A 175 23.52 -3.94 -12.69
CA TYR A 175 22.05 -4.09 -12.58
C TYR A 175 21.38 -2.75 -12.85
N THR A 176 20.26 -2.78 -13.58
CA THR A 176 19.35 -1.64 -13.72
C THR A 176 17.92 -2.11 -13.46
N VAL A 177 17.12 -1.30 -12.76
CA VAL A 177 15.70 -1.58 -12.53
C VAL A 177 14.85 -0.58 -13.30
N SER A 178 13.87 -1.09 -14.04
CA SER A 178 12.86 -0.30 -14.74
C SER A 178 11.71 0.09 -13.80
N PRO A 179 10.92 1.13 -14.11
CA PRO A 179 9.81 1.59 -13.27
C PRO A 179 8.81 0.48 -12.88
N ASP A 180 8.62 -0.52 -13.74
CA ASP A 180 7.71 -1.65 -13.53
C ASP A 180 8.29 -2.78 -12.64
N GLY A 181 9.55 -2.62 -12.17
CA GLY A 181 10.27 -3.60 -11.35
C GLY A 181 11.06 -4.65 -12.14
N THR A 182 11.10 -4.57 -13.47
CA THR A 182 11.97 -5.46 -14.28
C THR A 182 13.42 -5.08 -14.08
N VAL A 183 14.24 -6.04 -13.70
CA VAL A 183 15.69 -5.87 -13.53
C VAL A 183 16.43 -6.41 -14.75
N THR A 184 17.34 -5.62 -15.29
CA THR A 184 18.31 -6.06 -16.32
C THR A 184 19.67 -6.21 -15.65
N PHE A 185 20.34 -7.33 -15.89
CA PHE A 185 21.70 -7.60 -15.46
C PHE A 185 22.61 -7.76 -16.67
N VAL A 186 23.63 -6.94 -16.74
CA VAL A 186 24.70 -7.03 -17.75
C VAL A 186 25.96 -7.54 -17.05
N PRO A 187 26.32 -8.83 -17.22
CA PRO A 187 27.52 -9.38 -16.58
C PRO A 187 28.80 -8.80 -17.17
N GLU A 188 29.87 -8.72 -16.38
CA GLU A 188 31.20 -8.53 -16.94
C GLU A 188 31.61 -9.76 -17.77
N LYS A 189 32.39 -9.55 -18.84
CA LYS A 189 32.74 -10.61 -19.81
C LYS A 189 33.39 -11.83 -19.20
N SER A 190 34.15 -11.66 -18.12
CA SER A 190 34.85 -12.74 -17.42
C SER A 190 34.02 -13.38 -16.31
N PHE A 191 32.89 -12.79 -15.94
CA PHE A 191 32.08 -13.27 -14.82
C PHE A 191 31.37 -14.57 -15.15
N THR A 192 31.43 -15.53 -14.24
CA THR A 192 30.65 -16.78 -14.25
C THR A 192 30.25 -17.15 -12.82
N GLY A 193 29.13 -17.85 -12.70
CA GLY A 193 28.59 -18.28 -11.41
C GLY A 193 27.36 -17.49 -11.02
N LYS A 194 26.94 -17.65 -9.78
CA LYS A 194 25.77 -16.97 -9.21
C LYS A 194 26.15 -15.55 -8.79
N ALA A 195 25.52 -14.56 -9.41
CA ALA A 195 25.73 -13.16 -9.07
C ALA A 195 25.01 -12.79 -7.76
N PRO A 196 25.47 -11.73 -7.05
CA PRO A 196 24.80 -11.23 -5.85
C PRO A 196 23.34 -10.87 -6.13
N ALA A 197 22.47 -11.20 -5.19
CA ALA A 197 21.08 -10.78 -5.25
C ALA A 197 20.95 -9.27 -5.07
N VAL A 198 20.09 -8.66 -5.87
CA VAL A 198 19.66 -7.26 -5.67
C VAL A 198 18.21 -7.23 -5.22
N THR A 199 17.87 -6.35 -4.28
CA THR A 199 16.52 -6.21 -3.74
C THR A 199 15.80 -5.10 -4.48
N VAL A 200 14.64 -5.43 -5.07
CA VAL A 200 13.72 -4.48 -5.71
C VAL A 200 12.61 -4.13 -4.73
N VAL A 201 12.28 -2.85 -4.66
CA VAL A 201 11.24 -2.30 -3.77
C VAL A 201 10.16 -1.63 -4.60
N ARG A 202 8.90 -1.92 -4.28
CA ARG A 202 7.70 -1.20 -4.76
C ARG A 202 6.78 -0.91 -3.59
N GLU A 203 5.86 0.04 -3.77
CA GLU A 203 4.86 0.36 -2.76
C GLU A 203 3.44 0.30 -3.32
N ASP A 204 2.47 0.16 -2.44
CA ASP A 204 1.05 0.25 -2.76
C ASP A 204 0.55 1.71 -2.71
N LYS A 205 -0.72 1.94 -3.07
CA LYS A 205 -1.34 3.28 -3.06
C LYS A 205 -1.41 3.94 -1.68
N ASN A 206 -1.17 3.19 -0.60
CA ASN A 206 -1.03 3.73 0.75
C ASN A 206 0.43 4.06 1.12
N GLY A 207 1.40 3.73 0.26
CA GLY A 207 2.82 3.90 0.52
C GLY A 207 3.43 2.75 1.34
N THR A 208 2.71 1.62 1.51
CA THR A 208 3.25 0.43 2.17
C THR A 208 4.16 -0.32 1.20
N LYS A 209 5.40 -0.58 1.63
CA LYS A 209 6.42 -1.18 0.78
C LYS A 209 6.41 -2.71 0.83
N ALA A 210 6.66 -3.32 -0.32
CA ALA A 210 7.05 -4.71 -0.47
C ALA A 210 8.41 -4.80 -1.17
N SER A 211 9.18 -5.85 -0.89
CA SER A 211 10.50 -6.05 -1.49
C SER A 211 10.73 -7.52 -1.83
N ALA A 212 11.41 -7.77 -2.94
CA ALA A 212 11.85 -9.10 -3.34
C ALA A 212 13.18 -9.04 -4.10
N THR A 213 13.90 -10.16 -4.11
CA THR A 213 15.22 -10.22 -4.73
C THR A 213 15.17 -10.71 -6.18
N TYR A 214 16.12 -10.23 -6.97
CA TYR A 214 16.47 -10.82 -8.25
C TYR A 214 17.90 -11.37 -8.18
N THR A 215 18.10 -12.61 -8.64
CA THR A 215 19.38 -13.30 -8.60
C THR A 215 19.68 -13.97 -9.94
N PRO A 216 20.59 -13.41 -10.77
CA PRO A 216 21.04 -14.05 -12.01
C PRO A 216 22.15 -15.08 -11.77
N THR A 217 22.23 -16.07 -12.65
CA THR A 217 23.33 -17.04 -12.72
C THR A 217 23.93 -17.05 -14.12
N VAL A 218 25.24 -16.99 -14.21
CA VAL A 218 26.00 -16.99 -15.48
C VAL A 218 26.70 -18.30 -15.63
N THR A 219 26.39 -19.09 -16.67
CA THR A 219 27.05 -20.34 -16.99
C THR A 219 28.28 -20.10 -17.86
N PRO A 220 29.43 -20.76 -17.57
CA PRO A 220 30.66 -20.56 -18.37
C PRO A 220 30.51 -21.10 -19.79
N VAL A 221 31.14 -20.43 -20.74
CA VAL A 221 31.34 -20.90 -22.11
C VAL A 221 32.79 -21.27 -22.32
N THR A 222 33.06 -22.51 -22.71
CA THR A 222 34.43 -23.03 -22.88
C THR A 222 34.65 -23.49 -24.32
N PRO A 223 35.47 -22.76 -25.12
CA PRO A 223 35.88 -23.22 -26.43
C PRO A 223 36.79 -24.44 -26.32
N THR A 224 36.82 -25.23 -27.37
CA THR A 224 37.71 -26.42 -27.46
C THR A 224 38.68 -26.29 -28.62
N ALA A 225 39.80 -27.04 -28.54
CA ALA A 225 40.77 -27.09 -29.62
C ALA A 225 41.12 -28.55 -29.91
N THR A 226 41.26 -28.86 -31.20
CA THR A 226 41.74 -30.17 -31.67
C THR A 226 43.15 -30.03 -32.20
N PRO A 227 44.13 -30.80 -31.68
CA PRO A 227 45.48 -30.77 -32.15
C PRO A 227 45.61 -31.30 -33.59
N ALA A 228 46.61 -30.84 -34.31
CA ALA A 228 47.00 -31.35 -35.61
C ALA A 228 48.33 -32.11 -35.51
N GLU A 229 48.40 -33.21 -36.20
CA GLU A 229 49.63 -34.01 -36.32
C GLU A 229 50.10 -34.07 -37.80
N SER A 230 51.40 -34.14 -38.01
CA SER A 230 51.90 -34.34 -39.36
C SER A 230 53.18 -35.29 -39.26
N THR A 231 53.31 -36.09 -40.30
CA THR A 231 54.50 -37.01 -40.42
C THR A 231 55.06 -36.85 -41.81
N GLY A 232 56.38 -36.71 -41.90
CA GLY A 232 57.08 -36.59 -43.20
C GLY A 232 58.53 -36.92 -43.12
N PRO A 233 59.27 -37.13 -44.27
CA PRO A 233 60.65 -37.40 -44.33
C PRO A 233 61.51 -36.27 -43.77
N GLN A 234 62.73 -36.65 -43.33
CA GLN A 234 63.72 -35.70 -42.83
C GLN A 234 64.06 -34.63 -43.89
N GLY A 235 64.07 -33.36 -43.48
CA GLY A 235 64.42 -32.21 -44.34
C GLY A 235 63.24 -31.61 -45.12
N LEU A 236 62.03 -32.16 -45.04
CA LEU A 236 60.85 -31.59 -45.68
C LEU A 236 60.05 -30.75 -44.67
N VAL A 237 59.51 -29.63 -45.17
CA VAL A 237 58.60 -28.79 -44.42
C VAL A 237 57.27 -29.55 -44.20
N GLN A 238 56.87 -29.56 -42.95
CA GLN A 238 55.52 -30.08 -42.53
C GLN A 238 54.60 -28.96 -42.12
N THR A 239 53.34 -29.11 -42.46
CA THR A 239 52.32 -28.18 -42.10
C THR A 239 51.17 -28.91 -41.36
N GLY A 240 50.56 -28.25 -40.40
CA GLY A 240 49.38 -28.75 -39.72
C GLY A 240 48.50 -27.57 -39.34
N THR A 241 47.20 -27.78 -39.36
CA THR A 241 46.20 -26.77 -38.95
C THR A 241 45.45 -27.25 -37.73
N VAL A 242 45.65 -26.58 -36.60
CA VAL A 242 44.83 -26.82 -35.41
C VAL A 242 43.44 -26.27 -35.63
N THR A 243 42.43 -26.95 -35.11
CA THR A 243 41.01 -26.53 -35.23
C THR A 243 40.52 -26.04 -33.87
N PHE A 244 39.91 -24.87 -33.86
CA PHE A 244 39.24 -24.29 -32.69
C PHE A 244 37.74 -24.31 -32.91
N THR A 245 36.98 -24.72 -31.87
CA THR A 245 35.54 -24.77 -31.89
C THR A 245 35.01 -23.92 -30.76
N GLU A 246 34.12 -23.00 -31.06
CA GLU A 246 33.41 -22.22 -30.04
C GLU A 246 32.66 -23.11 -29.05
N GLY A 247 32.60 -22.69 -27.79
CA GLY A 247 31.81 -23.38 -26.76
C GLY A 247 30.32 -23.13 -26.89
N ASP A 248 29.96 -22.01 -27.53
CA ASP A 248 28.55 -21.64 -27.87
C ASP A 248 28.57 -20.67 -29.08
N GLU A 249 27.58 -20.75 -29.96
CA GLU A 249 27.50 -19.95 -31.18
C GLU A 249 27.29 -18.45 -30.94
N VAL A 250 26.70 -18.06 -29.77
CA VAL A 250 26.52 -16.64 -29.38
C VAL A 250 27.80 -16.06 -28.71
N ALA A 251 28.82 -16.90 -28.44
CA ALA A 251 30.10 -16.50 -27.93
C ALA A 251 31.24 -17.02 -28.86
N PRO A 252 31.32 -16.51 -30.10
CA PRO A 252 32.28 -17.03 -31.08
C PRO A 252 33.73 -16.77 -30.69
N ILE A 253 34.65 -17.59 -31.22
CA ILE A 253 36.08 -17.43 -31.03
C ILE A 253 36.50 -16.06 -31.59
N ASN A 254 37.21 -15.29 -30.77
CA ASN A 254 37.81 -14.03 -31.20
C ASN A 254 39.05 -14.32 -32.08
N LYS A 255 38.90 -14.11 -33.40
CA LYS A 255 39.96 -14.35 -34.39
C LYS A 255 41.06 -13.29 -34.35
N ASP A 256 40.83 -12.15 -33.69
CA ASP A 256 41.81 -11.05 -33.57
C ASP A 256 42.75 -11.25 -32.38
N SER A 257 42.59 -12.31 -31.60
CA SER A 257 43.38 -12.61 -30.40
C SER A 257 44.49 -13.64 -30.62
N ILE A 258 44.83 -13.93 -31.86
CA ILE A 258 45.89 -14.92 -32.24
C ILE A 258 47.19 -14.20 -32.57
#